data_22982edb91ab2614af2455a1759753ad
#
_entry.id   22982edb91ab2614af2455a1759753ad
#
_cell.length_a   1.000
_cell.length_b   1.000
_cell.length_c   1.000
_cell.angle_alpha   90.00
_cell.angle_beta   90.00
_cell.angle_gamma   90.00
#
_symmetry.space_group_name_H-M   'P 1'
#
loop_
_entity.id
_entity.type
_entity.pdbx_description
1 polymer ?
#
loop_
_entity_poly.entity_id
_entity_poly.type
_entity_poly.pdbx_seq_one_letter_code
_entity_poly.pdbx_strand_id
1 'polypeptide(L)'
;MVKAVNTRSVDQELVKGPVDKAMEVLEALVQPGGPHRLGEIARRTGLTKPTVHRHLRTMAEHGFAEPAEGGSYRPGPRLLGLAAAALSDSRVLELTRPVLADLRLRTGHVAFYAARHGSDAVYLELSEPAREYRMSTRPGHRSPLHACGVGLAILSAMPAGESAAVVDAPDLEARTHNTLTDPAALRAELARAALRGYAVDDEYDEPDVRSVAAPVLDAEGRPVGAIGVAGLSFTLDPGSVEVFGPMVRAAARTVSAGLGARTPALGVVDSTTGGEGA
;
A
#
# COMPACT_ATOMS: atom_id res chain seq x y z
N MET A 1 56.38 -1.68 -7.37
CA MET A 1 55.83 -2.11 -6.08
C MET A 1 54.81 -1.07 -5.63
N VAL A 2 53.55 -1.19 -6.08
CA VAL A 2 52.48 -0.23 -5.84
C VAL A 2 51.50 -0.92 -4.84
N LYS A 3 51.34 -0.33 -3.65
CA LYS A 3 50.44 -0.80 -2.60
C LYS A 3 48.98 -0.68 -3.07
N ALA A 4 48.28 -1.82 -3.09
CA ALA A 4 46.84 -1.87 -3.24
C ALA A 4 46.19 -1.18 -2.05
N VAL A 5 45.39 -0.13 -2.31
CA VAL A 5 44.54 0.51 -1.33
C VAL A 5 43.30 -0.36 -1.18
N ASN A 6 43.17 -0.96 0.00
CA ASN A 6 42.05 -1.77 0.42
C ASN A 6 40.85 -0.86 0.71
N THR A 7 39.92 -0.74 -0.26
CA THR A 7 38.65 -0.04 -0.08
C THR A 7 37.70 -0.98 0.67
N ARG A 8 37.72 -0.90 2.00
CA ARG A 8 36.65 -1.46 2.83
C ARG A 8 35.39 -0.60 2.57
N SER A 9 34.41 -1.20 1.93
CA SER A 9 33.03 -0.73 1.96
C SER A 9 32.56 -0.75 3.40
N VAL A 10 32.51 0.42 4.01
CA VAL A 10 31.86 0.63 5.31
C VAL A 10 30.38 0.77 5.01
N ASP A 11 29.59 -0.26 5.31
CA ASP A 11 28.15 -0.14 5.50
C ASP A 11 27.95 0.92 6.57
N GLN A 12 27.64 2.14 6.15
CA GLN A 12 27.15 3.17 7.04
C GLN A 12 25.73 2.80 7.42
N GLU A 13 25.58 2.01 8.48
CA GLU A 13 24.37 2.00 9.28
C GLU A 13 24.11 3.47 9.67
N LEU A 14 23.17 4.11 8.97
CA LEU A 14 22.76 5.48 9.28
C LEU A 14 22.31 5.49 10.74
N VAL A 15 23.12 6.11 11.61
CA VAL A 15 22.79 6.24 13.03
C VAL A 15 21.48 7.00 13.14
N LYS A 16 20.39 6.29 13.47
CA LYS A 16 19.05 6.85 13.61
C LYS A 16 19.07 8.03 14.59
N GLY A 17 18.63 9.17 14.11
CA GLY A 17 18.51 10.40 14.89
C GLY A 17 17.40 10.32 15.96
N PRO A 18 17.31 11.31 16.85
CA PRO A 18 16.23 11.34 17.86
C PRO A 18 14.82 11.37 17.26
N VAL A 19 14.67 12.04 16.11
CA VAL A 19 13.37 12.13 15.40
C VAL A 19 12.98 10.78 14.80
N ASP A 20 13.91 10.07 14.17
CA ASP A 20 13.65 8.74 13.61
C ASP A 20 13.17 7.77 14.71
N LYS A 21 13.86 7.78 15.87
CA LYS A 21 13.47 6.97 17.03
C LYS A 21 12.09 7.34 17.58
N ALA A 22 11.75 8.64 17.56
CA ALA A 22 10.42 9.08 17.99
C ALA A 22 9.32 8.61 17.02
N MET A 23 9.57 8.64 15.70
CA MET A 23 8.64 8.13 14.70
C MET A 23 8.45 6.61 14.84
N GLU A 24 9.51 5.84 15.04
CA GLU A 24 9.41 4.40 15.29
C GLU A 24 8.58 4.07 16.55
N VAL A 25 8.76 4.85 17.62
CA VAL A 25 7.95 4.68 18.84
C VAL A 25 6.49 5.02 18.58
N LEU A 26 6.21 6.07 17.80
CA LEU A 26 4.85 6.47 17.42
C LEU A 26 4.20 5.38 16.55
N GLU A 27 4.89 4.84 15.55
CA GLU A 27 4.40 3.75 14.71
C GLU A 27 4.12 2.49 15.53
N ALA A 28 5.00 2.14 16.48
CA ALA A 28 4.78 1.01 17.38
C ALA A 28 3.59 1.21 18.34
N LEU A 29 3.31 2.46 18.73
CA LEU A 29 2.20 2.81 19.62
C LEU A 29 0.84 2.67 18.94
N VAL A 30 0.74 2.94 17.65
CA VAL A 30 -0.52 2.86 16.88
C VAL A 30 -0.81 1.46 16.35
N GLN A 31 0.11 0.51 16.53
CA GLN A 31 -0.12 -0.88 16.11
C GLN A 31 -1.31 -1.48 16.83
N PRO A 32 -2.01 -2.44 16.21
CA PRO A 32 -3.16 -3.10 16.82
C PRO A 32 -2.83 -3.95 18.04
N GLY A 33 -3.91 -4.22 18.81
CA GLY A 33 -3.79 -5.00 20.05
C GLY A 33 -3.39 -4.14 21.26
N GLY A 34 -3.36 -2.79 21.11
CA GLY A 34 -3.10 -1.88 22.21
C GLY A 34 -4.24 -1.82 23.23
N PRO A 35 -3.98 -1.23 24.43
CA PRO A 35 -2.78 -0.49 24.84
C PRO A 35 -1.50 -1.33 24.95
N HIS A 36 -0.36 -0.75 24.53
CA HIS A 36 0.93 -1.45 24.49
C HIS A 36 1.81 -1.15 25.71
N ARG A 37 2.41 -2.17 26.27
CA ARG A 37 3.36 -2.00 27.36
C ARG A 37 4.70 -1.45 26.85
N LEU A 38 5.38 -0.66 27.69
CA LEU A 38 6.71 -0.12 27.39
C LEU A 38 7.69 -1.18 26.83
N GLY A 39 7.71 -2.36 27.47
CA GLY A 39 8.61 -3.44 27.04
C GLY A 39 8.27 -4.05 25.68
N GLU A 40 7.00 -4.00 25.28
CA GLU A 40 6.53 -4.45 23.97
C GLU A 40 6.96 -3.46 22.87
N ILE A 41 6.75 -2.17 23.09
CA ILE A 41 7.21 -1.11 22.18
C ILE A 41 8.73 -1.18 22.02
N ALA A 42 9.48 -1.35 23.13
CA ALA A 42 10.94 -1.48 23.08
C ALA A 42 11.39 -2.68 22.24
N ARG A 43 10.72 -3.83 22.36
CA ARG A 43 11.02 -5.02 21.55
C ARG A 43 10.72 -4.81 20.07
N ARG A 44 9.59 -4.15 19.72
CA ARG A 44 9.20 -3.87 18.33
C ARG A 44 10.14 -2.91 17.64
N THR A 45 10.60 -1.87 18.35
CA THR A 45 11.47 -0.84 17.80
C THR A 45 12.97 -1.17 17.88
N GLY A 46 13.35 -2.21 18.63
CA GLY A 46 14.76 -2.50 18.94
C GLY A 46 15.42 -1.46 19.87
N LEU A 47 14.67 -0.47 20.36
CA LEU A 47 15.18 0.58 21.22
C LEU A 47 15.25 0.13 22.69
N THR A 48 16.16 0.76 23.47
CA THR A 48 16.22 0.50 24.91
C THR A 48 14.99 1.05 25.63
N LYS A 49 14.53 0.37 26.71
CA LYS A 49 13.39 0.84 27.51
C LYS A 49 13.50 2.29 27.98
N PRO A 50 14.66 2.79 28.46
CA PRO A 50 14.81 4.20 28.83
C PRO A 50 14.58 5.16 27.65
N THR A 51 15.05 4.80 26.45
CA THR A 51 14.84 5.60 25.24
C THR A 51 13.35 5.67 24.88
N VAL A 52 12.68 4.52 24.83
CA VAL A 52 11.23 4.45 24.55
C VAL A 52 10.44 5.23 25.60
N HIS A 53 10.75 5.07 26.88
CA HIS A 53 10.07 5.78 27.96
C HIS A 53 10.20 7.32 27.80
N ARG A 54 11.38 7.81 27.46
CA ARG A 54 11.60 9.23 27.22
C ARG A 54 10.74 9.75 26.06
N HIS A 55 10.66 9.02 24.94
CA HIS A 55 9.82 9.42 23.79
C HIS A 55 8.34 9.37 24.15
N LEU A 56 7.87 8.29 24.80
CA LEU A 56 6.46 8.18 25.23
C LEU A 56 6.07 9.28 26.22
N ARG A 57 6.96 9.66 27.13
CA ARG A 57 6.71 10.75 28.05
C ARG A 57 6.55 12.08 27.29
N THR A 58 7.47 12.41 26.37
CA THR A 58 7.34 13.61 25.53
C THR A 58 6.06 13.56 24.69
N MET A 59 5.73 12.42 24.09
CA MET A 59 4.47 12.24 23.36
C MET A 59 3.24 12.44 24.23
N ALA A 60 3.28 12.00 25.49
CA ALA A 60 2.18 12.20 26.44
C ALA A 60 2.05 13.67 26.85
N GLU A 61 3.14 14.36 27.10
CA GLU A 61 3.17 15.81 27.39
C GLU A 61 2.54 16.62 26.24
N HIS A 62 2.68 16.14 24.99
CA HIS A 62 2.11 16.76 23.79
C HIS A 62 0.74 16.18 23.36
N GLY A 63 0.19 15.21 24.06
CA GLY A 63 -1.10 14.59 23.76
C GLY A 63 -1.10 13.60 22.58
N PHE A 64 0.08 13.15 22.13
CA PHE A 64 0.23 12.13 21.09
C PHE A 64 0.12 10.71 21.65
N ALA A 65 0.42 10.53 22.93
CA ALA A 65 0.26 9.29 23.67
C ALA A 65 -0.53 9.54 24.95
N GLU A 66 -1.18 8.52 25.49
CA GLU A 66 -1.80 8.53 26.80
C GLU A 66 -1.35 7.31 27.61
N PRO A 67 -0.97 7.49 28.89
CA PRO A 67 -0.83 6.36 29.80
C PRO A 67 -2.15 5.61 29.94
N ALA A 68 -2.08 4.30 30.03
CA ALA A 68 -3.20 3.41 30.26
C ALA A 68 -2.90 2.44 31.41
N GLU A 69 -3.88 1.65 31.82
CA GLU A 69 -3.75 0.72 32.95
C GLU A 69 -2.55 -0.24 32.78
N GLY A 70 -1.95 -0.66 33.89
CA GLY A 70 -0.85 -1.60 33.93
C GLY A 70 0.47 -1.08 33.36
N GLY A 71 0.68 0.25 33.28
CA GLY A 71 1.90 0.87 32.75
C GLY A 71 2.00 0.74 31.23
N SER A 72 0.88 0.61 30.54
CA SER A 72 0.77 0.62 29.09
C SER A 72 0.50 2.03 28.56
N TYR A 73 0.56 2.18 27.24
CA TYR A 73 0.31 3.43 26.50
C TYR A 73 -0.63 3.18 25.33
N ARG A 74 -1.44 4.19 25.00
CA ARG A 74 -2.30 4.20 23.80
C ARG A 74 -2.14 5.50 23.03
N PRO A 75 -2.59 5.56 21.75
CA PRO A 75 -2.65 6.82 20.99
C PRO A 75 -3.43 7.88 21.74
N GLY A 76 -2.87 9.10 21.82
CA GLY A 76 -3.51 10.23 22.49
C GLY A 76 -4.45 11.02 21.57
N PRO A 77 -5.33 11.86 22.14
CA PRO A 77 -6.38 12.57 21.39
C PRO A 77 -5.82 13.55 20.36
N ARG A 78 -4.65 14.14 20.59
CA ARG A 78 -4.03 15.05 19.62
C ARG A 78 -3.61 14.31 18.35
N LEU A 79 -3.07 13.09 18.49
CA LEU A 79 -2.75 12.26 17.33
C LEU A 79 -3.99 11.93 16.53
N LEU A 80 -5.05 11.49 17.21
CA LEU A 80 -6.34 11.16 16.58
C LEU A 80 -6.95 12.39 15.88
N GLY A 81 -6.88 13.56 16.50
CA GLY A 81 -7.36 14.81 15.90
C GLY A 81 -6.61 15.21 14.65
N LEU A 82 -5.27 15.11 14.65
CA LEU A 82 -4.46 15.41 13.47
C LEU A 82 -4.73 14.42 12.33
N ALA A 83 -4.85 13.12 12.65
CA ALA A 83 -5.19 12.11 11.67
C ALA A 83 -6.59 12.37 11.07
N ALA A 84 -7.61 12.67 11.90
CA ALA A 84 -8.95 12.99 11.44
C ALA A 84 -8.98 14.22 10.53
N ALA A 85 -8.28 15.29 10.89
CA ALA A 85 -8.18 16.49 10.06
C ALA A 85 -7.53 16.18 8.69
N ALA A 86 -6.39 15.47 8.69
CA ALA A 86 -5.71 15.11 7.45
C ALA A 86 -6.57 14.21 6.54
N LEU A 87 -7.33 13.26 7.11
CA LEU A 87 -8.22 12.37 6.37
C LEU A 87 -9.48 13.10 5.83
N SER A 88 -9.95 14.13 6.56
CA SER A 88 -11.12 14.92 6.15
C SER A 88 -10.82 15.83 4.96
N ASP A 89 -9.60 16.38 4.89
CA ASP A 89 -9.18 17.25 3.78
C ASP A 89 -8.67 16.49 2.55
N SER A 90 -8.64 15.16 2.63
CA SER A 90 -8.12 14.33 1.54
C SER A 90 -9.16 14.16 0.41
N ARG A 91 -9.00 14.92 -0.68
CA ARG A 91 -9.86 14.82 -1.87
C ARG A 91 -9.92 13.39 -2.43
N VAL A 92 -8.82 12.67 -2.43
CA VAL A 92 -8.79 11.29 -2.92
C VAL A 92 -9.65 10.36 -2.05
N LEU A 93 -9.62 10.50 -0.72
CA LEU A 93 -10.43 9.68 0.18
C LEU A 93 -11.91 10.01 0.07
N GLU A 94 -12.27 11.30 -0.08
CA GLU A 94 -13.64 11.72 -0.32
C GLU A 94 -14.24 11.04 -1.57
N LEU A 95 -13.49 11.02 -2.67
CA LEU A 95 -13.89 10.38 -3.93
C LEU A 95 -13.92 8.85 -3.83
N THR A 96 -13.04 8.28 -3.02
CA THR A 96 -12.84 6.84 -2.94
C THR A 96 -13.91 6.14 -2.10
N ARG A 97 -14.33 6.72 -0.97
CA ARG A 97 -15.30 6.10 -0.04
C ARG A 97 -16.57 5.56 -0.70
N PRO A 98 -17.31 6.33 -1.52
CA PRO A 98 -18.52 5.82 -2.16
C PRO A 98 -18.21 4.71 -3.17
N VAL A 99 -17.06 4.78 -3.86
CA VAL A 99 -16.63 3.79 -4.83
C VAL A 99 -16.27 2.46 -4.15
N LEU A 100 -15.60 2.50 -3.00
CA LEU A 100 -15.31 1.30 -2.20
C LEU A 100 -16.57 0.66 -1.65
N ALA A 101 -17.54 1.46 -1.22
CA ALA A 101 -18.84 0.95 -0.76
C ALA A 101 -19.59 0.21 -1.88
N ASP A 102 -19.59 0.73 -3.11
CA ASP A 102 -20.17 0.06 -4.29
C ASP A 102 -19.43 -1.23 -4.63
N LEU A 103 -18.08 -1.20 -4.70
CA LEU A 103 -17.28 -2.39 -4.96
C LEU A 103 -17.57 -3.50 -3.94
N ARG A 104 -17.59 -3.17 -2.63
CA ARG A 104 -17.92 -4.11 -1.57
C ARG A 104 -19.30 -4.74 -1.77
N LEU A 105 -20.31 -3.93 -2.10
CA LEU A 105 -21.69 -4.43 -2.31
C LEU A 105 -21.77 -5.38 -3.52
N ARG A 106 -21.05 -5.07 -4.60
CA ARG A 106 -21.11 -5.83 -5.85
C ARG A 106 -20.25 -7.10 -5.84
N THR A 107 -19.12 -7.06 -5.12
CA THR A 107 -18.18 -8.19 -5.08
C THR A 107 -18.39 -9.08 -3.85
N GLY A 108 -18.96 -8.54 -2.77
CA GLY A 108 -19.06 -9.20 -1.47
C GLY A 108 -17.72 -9.36 -0.73
N HIS A 109 -16.65 -8.74 -1.25
CA HIS A 109 -15.30 -8.76 -0.69
C HIS A 109 -14.92 -7.44 -0.04
N VAL A 110 -13.83 -7.44 0.73
CA VAL A 110 -13.24 -6.20 1.26
C VAL A 110 -12.76 -5.35 0.10
N ALA A 111 -13.21 -4.11 0.04
CA ALA A 111 -12.71 -3.11 -0.91
C ALA A 111 -11.83 -2.10 -0.17
N PHE A 112 -10.73 -1.66 -0.79
CA PHE A 112 -9.75 -0.80 -0.14
C PHE A 112 -9.10 0.18 -1.10
N TYR A 113 -8.54 1.24 -0.52
CA TYR A 113 -7.63 2.16 -1.16
C TYR A 113 -6.32 2.21 -0.38
N ALA A 114 -5.20 2.14 -1.10
CA ALA A 114 -3.87 2.36 -0.53
C ALA A 114 -3.09 3.35 -1.38
N ALA A 115 -2.26 4.17 -0.71
CA ALA A 115 -1.34 5.12 -1.32
C ALA A 115 0.10 4.60 -1.25
N ARG A 116 0.96 5.09 -2.15
CA ARG A 116 2.39 4.78 -2.12
C ARG A 116 3.12 5.59 -1.05
N HIS A 117 3.99 4.95 -0.30
CA HIS A 117 4.99 5.58 0.55
C HIS A 117 6.35 4.88 0.39
N GLY A 118 7.27 5.51 -0.31
CA GLY A 118 8.57 4.88 -0.62
C GLY A 118 8.40 3.61 -1.46
N SER A 119 8.85 2.48 -0.91
CA SER A 119 8.71 1.12 -1.47
C SER A 119 7.49 0.35 -0.96
N ASP A 120 6.62 0.99 -0.16
CA ASP A 120 5.45 0.36 0.43
C ASP A 120 4.13 0.95 -0.10
N ALA A 121 3.08 0.15 -0.04
CA ALA A 121 1.69 0.59 -0.06
C ALA A 121 1.19 0.77 1.36
N VAL A 122 0.52 1.90 1.65
CA VAL A 122 -0.11 2.19 2.93
C VAL A 122 -1.61 2.21 2.74
N TYR A 123 -2.32 1.31 3.41
CA TYR A 123 -3.78 1.23 3.33
C TYR A 123 -4.40 2.38 4.12
N LEU A 124 -5.24 3.19 3.47
CA LEU A 124 -5.83 4.39 4.06
C LEU A 124 -7.34 4.30 4.28
N GLU A 125 -8.04 3.54 3.44
CA GLU A 125 -9.49 3.40 3.54
C GLU A 125 -9.90 1.96 3.20
N LEU A 126 -10.82 1.39 3.99
CA LEU A 126 -11.38 0.06 3.77
C LEU A 126 -12.91 0.10 3.86
N SER A 127 -13.56 -0.71 3.05
CA SER A 127 -14.99 -1.00 3.13
C SER A 127 -15.17 -2.50 3.28
N GLU A 128 -15.48 -2.95 4.50
CA GLU A 128 -15.57 -4.37 4.86
C GLU A 128 -17.02 -4.87 4.80
N PRO A 129 -17.28 -6.10 4.29
CA PRO A 129 -18.59 -6.72 4.44
C PRO A 129 -18.86 -7.10 5.90
N ALA A 130 -20.12 -7.12 6.29
CA ALA A 130 -20.54 -7.55 7.63
C ALA A 130 -20.41 -9.07 7.78
N ARG A 131 -19.20 -9.60 7.81
CA ARG A 131 -18.87 -11.02 8.01
C ARG A 131 -17.96 -11.21 9.20
N GLU A 132 -17.95 -12.40 9.79
CA GLU A 132 -17.14 -12.75 10.95
C GLU A 132 -15.63 -12.78 10.64
N TYR A 133 -15.23 -13.07 9.39
CA TYR A 133 -13.83 -13.09 8.96
C TYR A 133 -13.38 -11.69 8.57
N ARG A 134 -12.40 -11.17 9.31
CA ARG A 134 -11.70 -9.92 9.01
C ARG A 134 -10.31 -10.23 8.48
N MET A 135 -9.94 -9.62 7.39
CA MET A 135 -8.56 -9.64 6.90
C MET A 135 -7.64 -8.95 7.92
N SER A 136 -6.35 -9.29 7.89
CA SER A 136 -5.32 -8.60 8.70
C SER A 136 -5.14 -7.14 8.29
N THR A 137 -5.49 -6.80 7.05
CA THR A 137 -5.40 -5.46 6.47
C THR A 137 -6.37 -4.49 7.14
N ARG A 138 -5.87 -3.32 7.50
CA ARG A 138 -6.61 -2.22 8.16
C ARG A 138 -5.97 -0.88 7.81
N PRO A 139 -6.61 0.26 8.06
CA PRO A 139 -5.99 1.57 7.88
C PRO A 139 -4.65 1.67 8.63
N GLY A 140 -3.62 2.17 7.94
CA GLY A 140 -2.25 2.23 8.43
C GLY A 140 -1.41 0.98 8.21
N HIS A 141 -1.99 -0.15 7.75
CA HIS A 141 -1.22 -1.33 7.35
C HIS A 141 -0.29 -1.00 6.18
N ARG A 142 0.90 -1.60 6.18
CA ARG A 142 1.92 -1.41 5.12
C ARG A 142 2.27 -2.76 4.53
N SER A 143 2.35 -2.79 3.20
CA SER A 143 2.81 -3.96 2.45
C SER A 143 3.83 -3.51 1.40
N PRO A 144 4.92 -4.27 1.16
CA PRO A 144 5.88 -3.95 0.11
C PRO A 144 5.19 -3.89 -1.26
N LEU A 145 5.54 -2.89 -2.10
CA LEU A 145 4.90 -2.71 -3.41
C LEU A 145 5.04 -3.94 -4.33
N HIS A 146 6.15 -4.68 -4.25
CA HIS A 146 6.37 -5.86 -5.07
C HIS A 146 5.54 -7.07 -4.66
N ALA A 147 5.06 -7.10 -3.42
CA ALA A 147 4.41 -8.26 -2.82
C ALA A 147 2.88 -8.15 -2.74
N CYS A 148 2.26 -7.00 -3.05
CA CYS A 148 0.81 -6.84 -2.89
C CYS A 148 0.13 -6.30 -4.14
N GLY A 149 -1.15 -6.61 -4.34
CA GLY A 149 -1.90 -6.22 -5.54
C GLY A 149 -1.95 -4.72 -5.77
N VAL A 150 -2.14 -3.91 -4.71
CA VAL A 150 -2.10 -2.44 -4.82
C VAL A 150 -0.72 -1.94 -5.23
N GLY A 151 0.33 -2.54 -4.69
CA GLY A 151 1.70 -2.21 -5.04
C GLY A 151 2.01 -2.52 -6.50
N LEU A 152 1.66 -3.72 -6.96
CA LEU A 152 1.81 -4.12 -8.38
C LEU A 152 1.01 -3.20 -9.31
N ALA A 153 -0.21 -2.81 -8.93
CA ALA A 153 -1.01 -1.86 -9.71
C ALA A 153 -0.33 -0.48 -9.80
N ILE A 154 0.19 0.04 -8.69
CA ILE A 154 0.93 1.30 -8.66
C ILE A 154 2.19 1.20 -9.54
N LEU A 155 3.02 0.16 -9.33
CA LEU A 155 4.26 -0.05 -10.09
C LEU A 155 4.01 -0.18 -11.59
N SER A 156 2.93 -0.85 -12.00
CA SER A 156 2.57 -1.02 -13.41
C SER A 156 2.18 0.27 -14.14
N ALA A 157 1.77 1.29 -13.38
CA ALA A 157 1.40 2.61 -13.89
C ALA A 157 2.51 3.67 -13.74
N MET A 158 3.60 3.33 -13.05
CA MET A 158 4.74 4.23 -12.88
C MET A 158 5.62 4.27 -14.14
N PRO A 159 6.32 5.39 -14.40
CA PRO A 159 7.41 5.41 -15.36
C PRO A 159 8.45 4.32 -15.08
N ALA A 160 8.93 3.64 -16.12
CA ALA A 160 9.84 2.49 -15.98
C ALA A 160 11.10 2.81 -15.15
N GLY A 161 11.65 4.03 -15.25
CA GLY A 161 12.82 4.45 -14.47
C GLY A 161 12.53 4.59 -12.96
N GLU A 162 11.29 4.93 -12.59
CA GLU A 162 10.91 5.04 -11.18
C GLU A 162 10.55 3.68 -10.57
N SER A 163 9.86 2.82 -11.32
CA SER A 163 9.54 1.46 -10.86
C SER A 163 10.79 0.59 -10.72
N ALA A 164 11.84 0.84 -11.53
CA ALA A 164 13.10 0.12 -11.45
C ALA A 164 13.75 0.18 -10.06
N ALA A 165 13.63 1.30 -9.36
CA ALA A 165 14.16 1.44 -7.99
C ALA A 165 13.58 0.41 -7.00
N VAL A 166 12.34 -0.05 -7.23
CA VAL A 166 11.70 -1.09 -6.42
C VAL A 166 12.00 -2.48 -7.01
N VAL A 167 11.84 -2.62 -8.34
CA VAL A 167 11.97 -3.92 -9.03
C VAL A 167 13.39 -4.46 -8.95
N ASP A 168 14.40 -3.58 -9.02
CA ASP A 168 15.82 -3.95 -9.01
C ASP A 168 16.45 -3.88 -7.61
N ALA A 169 15.63 -3.74 -6.55
CA ALA A 169 16.14 -3.79 -5.19
C ALA A 169 16.80 -5.16 -4.93
N PRO A 170 18.00 -5.18 -4.32
CA PRO A 170 18.79 -6.41 -4.17
C PRO A 170 18.10 -7.46 -3.27
N ASP A 171 17.25 -7.04 -2.36
CA ASP A 171 16.65 -7.90 -1.34
C ASP A 171 15.12 -7.70 -1.31
N LEU A 172 14.40 -8.21 -2.33
CA LEU A 172 12.95 -8.26 -2.31
C LEU A 172 12.49 -9.29 -1.27
N GLU A 173 11.77 -8.83 -0.25
CA GLU A 173 11.31 -9.68 0.86
C GLU A 173 10.32 -10.74 0.36
N ALA A 174 10.60 -12.02 0.58
CA ALA A 174 9.66 -13.10 0.36
C ALA A 174 8.70 -13.19 1.55
N ARG A 175 7.45 -12.82 1.35
CA ARG A 175 6.40 -12.88 2.38
C ARG A 175 5.68 -14.22 2.39
N THR A 176 5.60 -14.84 1.22
CA THR A 176 5.05 -16.18 1.01
C THR A 176 5.95 -16.95 0.03
N HIS A 177 5.61 -18.19 -0.23
CA HIS A 177 6.29 -18.99 -1.26
C HIS A 177 5.95 -18.53 -2.70
N ASN A 178 4.87 -17.74 -2.88
CA ASN A 178 4.44 -17.19 -4.17
C ASN A 178 5.00 -15.80 -4.45
N THR A 179 5.56 -15.11 -3.44
CA THR A 179 6.05 -13.74 -3.61
C THR A 179 7.06 -13.63 -4.76
N LEU A 180 6.85 -12.64 -5.64
CA LEU A 180 7.72 -12.38 -6.79
C LEU A 180 8.99 -11.68 -6.32
N THR A 181 10.07 -12.43 -6.10
CA THR A 181 11.39 -11.92 -5.68
C THR A 181 12.39 -11.85 -6.83
N ASP A 182 12.11 -12.51 -7.97
CA ASP A 182 12.91 -12.39 -9.18
C ASP A 182 12.50 -11.14 -9.98
N PRO A 183 13.45 -10.21 -10.26
CA PRO A 183 13.16 -9.00 -11.02
C PRO A 183 12.58 -9.25 -12.42
N ALA A 184 12.95 -10.33 -13.10
CA ALA A 184 12.41 -10.64 -14.42
C ALA A 184 10.95 -11.10 -14.34
N ALA A 185 10.63 -11.96 -13.38
CA ALA A 185 9.25 -12.39 -13.11
C ALA A 185 8.36 -11.21 -12.71
N LEU A 186 8.87 -10.33 -11.84
CA LEU A 186 8.15 -9.14 -11.40
C LEU A 186 7.86 -8.18 -12.57
N ARG A 187 8.86 -7.91 -13.43
CA ARG A 187 8.65 -7.09 -14.65
C ARG A 187 7.61 -7.70 -15.59
N ALA A 188 7.63 -9.02 -15.76
CA ALA A 188 6.64 -9.70 -16.59
C ALA A 188 5.23 -9.54 -16.03
N GLU A 189 5.06 -9.61 -14.68
CA GLU A 189 3.75 -9.37 -14.05
C GLU A 189 3.31 -7.92 -14.20
N LEU A 190 4.22 -6.96 -14.01
CA LEU A 190 3.91 -5.53 -14.20
C LEU A 190 3.48 -5.23 -15.64
N ALA A 191 4.12 -5.83 -16.63
CA ALA A 191 3.73 -5.70 -18.04
C ALA A 191 2.32 -6.28 -18.29
N ARG A 192 2.00 -7.45 -17.72
CA ARG A 192 0.65 -8.01 -17.78
C ARG A 192 -0.38 -7.10 -17.11
N ALA A 193 -0.06 -6.58 -15.92
CA ALA A 193 -0.94 -5.65 -15.20
C ALA A 193 -1.19 -4.36 -15.99
N ALA A 194 -0.17 -3.78 -16.61
CA ALA A 194 -0.29 -2.59 -17.47
C ALA A 194 -1.22 -2.83 -18.67
N LEU A 195 -1.11 -3.98 -19.34
CA LEU A 195 -1.93 -4.34 -20.50
C LEU A 195 -3.41 -4.52 -20.14
N ARG A 196 -3.72 -5.25 -19.06
CA ARG A 196 -5.11 -5.49 -18.63
C ARG A 196 -5.69 -4.31 -17.84
N GLY A 197 -4.84 -3.41 -17.31
CA GLY A 197 -5.21 -2.23 -16.53
C GLY A 197 -5.57 -2.53 -15.06
N TYR A 198 -5.20 -3.69 -14.56
CA TYR A 198 -5.28 -4.08 -13.15
C TYR A 198 -4.22 -5.14 -12.83
N ALA A 199 -3.79 -5.19 -11.59
CA ALA A 199 -2.88 -6.19 -11.05
C ALA A 199 -3.65 -7.29 -10.30
N VAL A 200 -3.05 -8.46 -10.22
CA VAL A 200 -3.52 -9.58 -9.39
C VAL A 200 -2.39 -9.96 -8.45
N ASP A 201 -2.72 -10.07 -7.19
CA ASP A 201 -1.89 -10.67 -6.16
C ASP A 201 -2.48 -12.05 -5.87
N ASP A 202 -1.73 -13.07 -6.20
CA ASP A 202 -2.11 -14.47 -5.99
C ASP A 202 -1.29 -15.06 -4.84
N GLU A 203 -1.71 -14.69 -3.62
CA GLU A 203 -1.05 -15.12 -2.38
C GLU A 203 0.41 -14.63 -2.27
N TYR A 204 0.72 -13.44 -2.82
CA TYR A 204 2.08 -12.90 -2.75
C TYR A 204 2.39 -12.24 -1.40
N ASP A 205 1.40 -11.56 -0.78
CA ASP A 205 1.56 -10.87 0.52
C ASP A 205 1.18 -11.77 1.71
N GLU A 206 0.06 -12.47 1.61
CA GLU A 206 -0.46 -13.36 2.65
C GLU A 206 -0.91 -14.70 2.03
N PRO A 207 -0.57 -15.85 2.67
CA PRO A 207 -1.11 -17.15 2.24
C PRO A 207 -2.63 -17.15 2.27
N ASP A 208 -3.24 -17.87 1.34
CA ASP A 208 -4.69 -18.02 1.19
C ASP A 208 -5.45 -16.71 0.91
N VAL A 209 -4.76 -15.60 0.60
CA VAL A 209 -5.37 -14.31 0.26
C VAL A 209 -5.05 -13.95 -1.19
N ARG A 210 -6.10 -13.62 -1.94
CA ARG A 210 -5.97 -13.08 -3.31
C ARG A 210 -6.56 -11.69 -3.38
N SER A 211 -5.92 -10.82 -4.17
CA SER A 211 -6.41 -9.47 -4.40
C SER A 211 -6.34 -9.05 -5.86
N VAL A 212 -7.23 -8.13 -6.24
CA VAL A 212 -7.24 -7.48 -7.54
C VAL A 212 -7.25 -5.99 -7.32
N ALA A 213 -6.32 -5.25 -7.93
CA ALA A 213 -6.21 -3.81 -7.75
C ALA A 213 -5.92 -3.07 -9.06
N ALA A 214 -6.37 -1.82 -9.16
CA ALA A 214 -6.12 -0.95 -10.30
C ALA A 214 -5.61 0.42 -9.84
N PRO A 215 -4.70 1.06 -10.60
CA PRO A 215 -4.08 2.31 -10.21
C PRO A 215 -5.06 3.48 -10.28
N VAL A 216 -4.97 4.37 -9.30
CA VAL A 216 -5.63 5.68 -9.27
C VAL A 216 -4.61 6.73 -9.68
N LEU A 217 -4.94 7.50 -10.71
CA LEU A 217 -4.04 8.47 -11.33
C LEU A 217 -4.44 9.90 -11.00
N ASP A 218 -3.47 10.79 -10.91
CA ASP A 218 -3.67 12.24 -10.82
C ASP A 218 -3.88 12.88 -12.21
N ALA A 219 -4.02 14.21 -12.25
CA ALA A 219 -4.21 14.99 -13.49
C ALA A 219 -3.02 14.87 -14.45
N GLU A 220 -1.82 14.60 -13.94
CA GLU A 220 -0.58 14.39 -14.70
C GLU A 220 -0.42 12.94 -15.17
N GLY A 221 -1.36 12.05 -14.82
CA GLY A 221 -1.32 10.64 -15.16
C GLY A 221 -0.39 9.81 -14.27
N ARG A 222 0.04 10.33 -13.12
CA ARG A 222 0.92 9.62 -12.17
C ARG A 222 0.07 8.87 -11.15
N PRO A 223 0.48 7.65 -10.75
CA PRO A 223 -0.25 6.88 -9.76
C PRO A 223 -0.09 7.50 -8.36
N VAL A 224 -1.21 7.95 -7.78
CA VAL A 224 -1.29 8.44 -6.38
C VAL A 224 -1.66 7.34 -5.40
N GLY A 225 -2.10 6.19 -5.90
CA GLY A 225 -2.48 5.04 -5.13
C GLY A 225 -3.14 3.99 -6.00
N ALA A 226 -3.81 3.03 -5.38
CA ALA A 226 -4.62 2.04 -6.08
C ALA A 226 -5.87 1.66 -5.27
N ILE A 227 -6.92 1.26 -5.97
CA ILE A 227 -8.15 0.69 -5.42
C ILE A 227 -8.12 -0.80 -5.70
N GLY A 228 -8.57 -1.61 -4.75
CA GLY A 228 -8.66 -3.06 -4.93
C GLY A 228 -9.78 -3.71 -4.14
N VAL A 229 -9.95 -4.99 -4.41
CA VAL A 229 -10.75 -5.93 -3.63
C VAL A 229 -9.87 -7.10 -3.23
N ALA A 230 -10.10 -7.65 -2.03
CA ALA A 230 -9.38 -8.83 -1.56
C ALA A 230 -10.31 -9.77 -0.80
N GLY A 231 -9.96 -11.04 -0.83
CA GLY A 231 -10.66 -12.11 -0.14
C GLY A 231 -9.82 -13.37 -0.04
N LEU A 232 -10.35 -14.38 0.62
CA LEU A 232 -9.71 -15.68 0.64
C LEU A 232 -9.64 -16.27 -0.77
N SER A 233 -8.52 -16.89 -1.13
CA SER A 233 -8.24 -17.36 -2.50
C SER A 233 -9.27 -18.38 -3.02
N PHE A 234 -9.94 -19.11 -2.11
CA PHE A 234 -11.03 -20.02 -2.47
C PHE A 234 -12.39 -19.33 -2.67
N THR A 235 -12.58 -18.06 -2.22
CA THR A 235 -13.78 -17.25 -2.47
C THR A 235 -13.57 -16.24 -3.59
N LEU A 236 -12.34 -15.78 -3.76
CA LEU A 236 -11.91 -14.94 -4.87
C LEU A 236 -11.05 -15.80 -5.81
N ASP A 237 -11.69 -16.72 -6.50
CA ASP A 237 -11.05 -17.66 -7.41
C ASP A 237 -10.63 -16.99 -8.75
N PRO A 238 -9.88 -17.67 -9.63
CA PRO A 238 -9.47 -17.10 -10.91
C PRO A 238 -10.63 -16.63 -11.79
N GLY A 239 -11.79 -17.31 -11.76
CA GLY A 239 -12.99 -16.86 -12.49
C GLY A 239 -13.54 -15.54 -11.93
N SER A 240 -13.55 -15.40 -10.62
CA SER A 240 -13.91 -14.14 -9.95
C SER A 240 -12.95 -13.00 -10.31
N VAL A 241 -11.64 -13.27 -10.47
CA VAL A 241 -10.65 -12.29 -10.91
C VAL A 241 -10.98 -11.73 -12.29
N GLU A 242 -11.41 -12.58 -13.23
CA GLU A 242 -11.80 -12.14 -14.58
C GLU A 242 -13.01 -11.21 -14.57
N VAL A 243 -13.94 -11.39 -13.63
CA VAL A 243 -15.13 -10.55 -13.44
C VAL A 243 -14.78 -9.27 -12.68
N PHE A 244 -14.05 -9.38 -11.57
CA PHE A 244 -13.79 -8.25 -10.68
C PHE A 244 -12.69 -7.32 -11.21
N GLY A 245 -11.72 -7.82 -11.98
CA GLY A 245 -10.66 -7.01 -12.56
C GLY A 245 -11.17 -5.79 -13.35
N PRO A 246 -12.06 -5.99 -14.34
CA PRO A 246 -12.69 -4.87 -15.07
C PRO A 246 -13.50 -3.93 -14.16
N MET A 247 -14.17 -4.45 -13.12
CA MET A 247 -14.93 -3.63 -12.18
C MET A 247 -14.03 -2.72 -11.35
N VAL A 248 -12.94 -3.28 -10.79
CA VAL A 248 -11.93 -2.55 -10.01
C VAL A 248 -11.25 -1.49 -10.88
N ARG A 249 -10.91 -1.84 -12.13
CA ARG A 249 -10.36 -0.89 -13.10
C ARG A 249 -11.33 0.27 -13.39
N ALA A 250 -12.62 -0.01 -13.58
CA ALA A 250 -13.62 1.03 -13.80
C ALA A 250 -13.76 1.94 -12.57
N ALA A 251 -13.77 1.37 -11.37
CA ALA A 251 -13.79 2.09 -10.10
C ALA A 251 -12.59 3.03 -9.93
N ALA A 252 -11.39 2.53 -10.20
CA ALA A 252 -10.16 3.34 -10.15
C ALA A 252 -10.19 4.50 -11.16
N ARG A 253 -10.70 4.28 -12.37
CA ARG A 253 -10.90 5.33 -13.38
C ARG A 253 -11.89 6.40 -12.92
N THR A 254 -12.98 6.03 -12.24
CA THR A 254 -13.95 7.00 -11.69
C THR A 254 -13.26 7.93 -10.69
N VAL A 255 -12.45 7.41 -9.78
CA VAL A 255 -11.69 8.23 -8.82
C VAL A 255 -10.65 9.08 -9.54
N SER A 256 -9.90 8.50 -10.48
CA SER A 256 -8.89 9.21 -11.27
C SER A 256 -9.50 10.38 -12.05
N ALA A 257 -10.66 10.20 -12.67
CA ALA A 257 -11.39 11.28 -13.35
C ALA A 257 -11.79 12.41 -12.38
N GLY A 258 -12.23 12.06 -11.16
CA GLY A 258 -12.52 13.01 -10.08
C GLY A 258 -11.28 13.78 -9.58
N LEU A 259 -10.08 13.24 -9.80
CA LEU A 259 -8.78 13.88 -9.54
C LEU A 259 -8.24 14.66 -10.75
N GLY A 260 -8.97 14.66 -11.88
CA GLY A 260 -8.58 15.39 -13.08
C GLY A 260 -7.75 14.59 -14.10
N ALA A 261 -7.57 13.28 -13.88
CA ALA A 261 -6.90 12.43 -14.86
C ALA A 261 -7.65 12.43 -16.19
N ARG A 262 -6.93 12.66 -17.28
CA ARG A 262 -7.48 12.53 -18.64
C ARG A 262 -7.60 11.05 -18.98
N THR A 263 -8.81 10.55 -19.20
CA THR A 263 -9.00 9.23 -19.78
C THR A 263 -8.41 9.25 -21.19
N PRO A 264 -7.44 8.38 -21.55
CA PRO A 264 -7.03 8.25 -22.94
C PRO A 264 -8.30 7.93 -23.74
N ALA A 265 -8.61 8.74 -24.76
CA ALA A 265 -9.66 8.42 -25.70
C ALA A 265 -9.35 7.01 -26.24
N LEU A 266 -10.27 6.07 -26.09
CA LEU A 266 -10.21 4.80 -26.79
C LEU A 266 -10.08 5.14 -28.25
N GLY A 267 -8.92 4.85 -28.86
CA GLY A 267 -8.70 5.05 -30.28
C GLY A 267 -9.81 4.29 -31.03
N VAL A 268 -10.74 5.05 -31.59
CA VAL A 268 -11.63 4.54 -32.61
C VAL A 268 -10.70 4.11 -33.74
N VAL A 269 -10.51 2.83 -33.91
CA VAL A 269 -9.91 2.28 -35.11
C VAL A 269 -10.90 2.60 -36.22
N ASP A 270 -10.63 3.69 -36.94
CA ASP A 270 -11.36 4.07 -38.15
C ASP A 270 -11.19 2.96 -39.17
N SER A 271 -12.17 2.10 -39.27
CA SER A 271 -12.27 1.05 -40.28
C SER A 271 -12.84 1.60 -41.59
N THR A 272 -12.36 2.77 -42.05
CA THR A 272 -12.71 3.35 -43.34
C THR A 272 -11.45 3.58 -44.15
N THR A 273 -10.95 2.52 -44.80
CA THR A 273 -10.26 2.65 -46.11
C THR A 273 -10.17 1.26 -46.76
N GLY A 274 -10.96 1.06 -47.78
CA GLY A 274 -10.81 -0.13 -48.59
C GLY A 274 -11.99 -0.42 -49.49
N GLY A 275 -12.36 0.52 -50.32
CA GLY A 275 -13.31 0.21 -51.38
C GLY A 275 -13.42 1.34 -52.37
N GLU A 276 -12.52 1.34 -53.37
CA GLU A 276 -12.80 1.76 -54.73
C GLU A 276 -11.53 1.75 -55.58
N GLY A 277 -11.58 1.05 -56.67
CA GLY A 277 -10.54 1.15 -57.68
C GLY A 277 -10.43 -0.03 -58.63
N ALA A 278 -11.31 -0.08 -59.65
CA ALA A 278 -11.15 -0.68 -60.96
C ALA A 278 -10.93 -2.21 -61.05
#